data_16f0981272534f0fa9db73fe49de22d7
#
_entry.id   16f0981272534f0fa9db73fe49de22d7
#
_cell.length_a   1.000
_cell.length_b   1.000
_cell.length_c   1.000
_cell.angle_alpha   90.00
_cell.angle_beta   90.00
_cell.angle_gamma   90.00
#
_symmetry.space_group_name_H-M   'P 1'
#
loop_
_entity.id
_entity.type
_entity.pdbx_description
1 polymer ?
#
loop_
_entity_poly.entity_id
_entity_poly.type
_entity_poly.pdbx_seq_one_letter_code
_entity_poly.pdbx_strand_id
1 'polypeptide(L)'
;MPDTRLTKQAFLENIAMAGDSGGIGTACWARQVASFLDFMSPIVDGVAQHIDPHAMMAVLQRRYFDSVNCSDKRKVREWLQIRGPVVFGAYEPAGYLQAVASRTNRIRLAQFRTGSHWLGVETGRWVGLPRGQRRCKRCDVGAVDDEGHMIWGCPALIDQRLQHMELFSQGGTTVEAFLQQDPASLGEFLRHCRDRCAELEGWGSGPE
;
A
#
# COMPACT_ATOMS: atom_id res chain seq x y z
N MET A 1 20.21 -18.90 25.34
CA MET A 1 19.60 -19.02 24.00
C MET A 1 18.12 -19.25 24.20
N PRO A 2 17.22 -18.46 23.63
CA PRO A 2 15.79 -18.73 23.74
C PRO A 2 15.46 -20.08 23.10
N ASP A 3 14.57 -20.80 23.73
CA ASP A 3 14.23 -22.17 23.40
C ASP A 3 13.56 -22.25 22.02
N THR A 4 14.34 -22.57 21.00
CA THR A 4 13.88 -22.76 19.62
C THR A 4 12.89 -23.93 19.47
N ARG A 5 12.71 -24.75 20.51
CA ARG A 5 11.78 -25.90 20.51
C ARG A 5 10.33 -25.44 20.59
N LEU A 6 10.03 -24.42 21.41
CA LEU A 6 8.66 -23.89 21.55
C LEU A 6 8.16 -23.28 20.24
N THR A 7 9.01 -22.56 19.54
CA THR A 7 8.67 -21.95 18.25
C THR A 7 8.41 -23.00 17.17
N LYS A 8 9.22 -24.07 17.17
CA LYS A 8 9.06 -25.21 16.25
C LYS A 8 7.78 -25.99 16.57
N GLN A 9 7.47 -26.21 17.83
CA GLN A 9 6.28 -26.94 18.25
C GLN A 9 5.00 -26.15 17.92
N ALA A 10 4.95 -24.86 18.23
CA ALA A 10 3.85 -23.98 17.85
C ALA A 10 3.65 -23.90 16.32
N PHE A 11 4.72 -23.94 15.54
CA PHE A 11 4.67 -23.99 14.09
C PHE A 11 4.05 -25.31 13.58
N LEU A 12 4.47 -26.46 14.11
CA LEU A 12 3.95 -27.78 13.74
C LEU A 12 2.49 -27.95 14.16
N GLU A 13 2.10 -27.45 15.33
CA GLU A 13 0.71 -27.45 15.81
C GLU A 13 -0.19 -26.61 14.90
N ASN A 14 0.27 -25.43 14.47
CA ASN A 14 -0.46 -24.59 13.51
C ASN A 14 -0.62 -25.25 12.12
N ILE A 15 0.37 -26.03 11.67
CA ILE A 15 0.25 -26.81 10.42
C ILE A 15 -0.78 -27.93 10.60
N ALA A 16 -0.73 -28.67 11.70
CA ALA A 16 -1.67 -29.75 11.99
C ALA A 16 -3.11 -29.24 12.08
N MET A 17 -3.35 -28.15 12.82
CA MET A 17 -4.67 -27.51 12.93
C MET A 17 -5.21 -26.99 11.59
N ALA A 18 -4.33 -26.54 10.68
CA ALA A 18 -4.71 -26.08 9.36
C ALA A 18 -5.10 -27.23 8.40
N GLY A 19 -4.76 -28.49 8.73
CA GLY A 19 -5.12 -29.69 7.96
C GLY A 19 -6.55 -30.17 8.22
N ASP A 20 -7.07 -29.98 9.43
CA ASP A 20 -8.37 -30.56 9.86
C ASP A 20 -9.59 -29.66 9.57
N SER A 21 -9.39 -28.38 9.30
CA SER A 21 -10.49 -27.47 8.98
C SER A 21 -10.72 -27.42 7.47
N GLY A 22 -11.55 -28.29 6.95
CA GLY A 22 -12.01 -28.36 5.56
C GLY A 22 -12.94 -27.21 5.17
N GLY A 23 -12.60 -25.99 5.43
CA GLY A 23 -13.40 -24.86 5.01
C GLY A 23 -12.86 -23.52 5.49
N ILE A 24 -12.76 -22.63 4.54
CA ILE A 24 -12.54 -21.19 4.64
C ILE A 24 -11.08 -20.78 4.48
N GLY A 25 -10.82 -20.23 3.32
CA GLY A 25 -9.65 -19.62 2.74
C GLY A 25 -8.94 -18.50 3.47
N THR A 26 -8.57 -18.72 4.69
CA THR A 26 -7.48 -17.95 5.28
C THR A 26 -6.22 -18.79 5.10
N ALA A 27 -5.42 -18.42 4.12
CA ALA A 27 -4.09 -18.98 3.98
C ALA A 27 -3.31 -18.71 5.27
N CYS A 28 -3.37 -19.66 6.20
CA CYS A 28 -2.58 -19.62 7.42
C CYS A 28 -1.13 -19.41 7.01
N TRP A 29 -0.47 -18.42 7.59
CA TRP A 29 0.94 -18.12 7.28
C TRP A 29 1.82 -19.36 7.40
N ALA A 30 1.52 -20.27 8.35
CA ALA A 30 2.22 -21.53 8.55
C ALA A 30 2.10 -22.46 7.32
N ARG A 31 0.94 -22.52 6.66
CA ARG A 31 0.76 -23.27 5.41
C ARG A 31 1.54 -22.65 4.26
N GLN A 32 1.57 -21.32 4.17
CA GLN A 32 2.38 -20.62 3.17
C GLN A 32 3.87 -20.90 3.39
N VAL A 33 4.34 -20.86 4.64
CA VAL A 33 5.72 -21.18 5.00
C VAL A 33 6.01 -22.66 4.74
N ALA A 34 5.08 -23.58 5.08
CA ALA A 34 5.25 -25.02 4.81
C ALA A 34 5.35 -25.30 3.31
N SER A 35 4.42 -24.76 2.49
CA SER A 35 4.47 -24.94 1.05
C SER A 35 5.73 -24.32 0.43
N PHE A 36 6.27 -23.31 1.07
CA PHE A 36 7.52 -22.70 0.69
C PHE A 36 8.72 -23.55 1.11
N LEU A 37 8.71 -24.12 2.31
CA LEU A 37 9.74 -25.03 2.81
C LEU A 37 9.77 -26.33 2.00
N ASP A 38 8.62 -26.90 1.65
CA ASP A 38 8.52 -28.08 0.76
C ASP A 38 9.13 -27.80 -0.61
N PHE A 39 8.95 -26.60 -1.12
CA PHE A 39 9.59 -26.17 -2.37
C PHE A 39 11.10 -25.99 -2.23
N MET A 40 11.59 -25.54 -1.06
CA MET A 40 13.01 -25.21 -0.81
C MET A 40 13.82 -26.37 -0.27
N SER A 41 13.17 -27.37 0.29
CA SER A 41 13.81 -28.59 0.81
C SER A 41 13.37 -29.78 -0.01
N PRO A 42 14.03 -30.09 -1.14
CA PRO A 42 13.90 -31.42 -1.67
C PRO A 42 14.40 -32.39 -0.57
N ILE A 43 13.50 -33.20 -0.04
CA ILE A 43 13.91 -34.35 0.77
C ILE A 43 14.62 -35.29 -0.19
N VAL A 44 15.95 -35.21 -0.20
CA VAL A 44 16.75 -36.18 -0.92
C VAL A 44 17.07 -37.29 0.05
N ASP A 45 16.61 -38.51 -0.24
CA ASP A 45 16.83 -39.73 0.56
C ASP A 45 16.36 -39.67 2.02
N GLY A 46 15.26 -38.95 2.31
CA GLY A 46 14.66 -38.91 3.65
C GLY A 46 15.42 -38.00 4.65
N VAL A 47 16.45 -37.28 4.21
CA VAL A 47 17.20 -36.33 5.04
C VAL A 47 16.88 -34.90 4.61
N ALA A 48 16.33 -34.12 5.54
CA ALA A 48 16.16 -32.69 5.33
C ALA A 48 17.54 -32.02 5.20
N GLN A 49 17.86 -31.51 4.02
CA GLN A 49 19.10 -30.76 3.84
C GLN A 49 19.06 -29.46 4.66
N HIS A 50 20.22 -29.07 5.18
CA HIS A 50 20.38 -27.82 5.91
C HIS A 50 20.12 -26.65 4.95
N ILE A 51 19.03 -25.92 5.18
CA ILE A 51 18.70 -24.75 4.38
C ILE A 51 19.53 -23.57 4.89
N ASP A 52 20.35 -22.99 4.04
CA ASP A 52 20.99 -21.72 4.34
C ASP A 52 19.91 -20.61 4.47
N PRO A 53 19.78 -19.96 5.65
CA PRO A 53 18.80 -18.92 5.85
C PRO A 53 18.95 -17.73 4.87
N HIS A 54 20.17 -17.43 4.45
CA HIS A 54 20.43 -16.34 3.48
C HIS A 54 19.95 -16.72 2.08
N ALA A 55 20.18 -17.95 1.65
CA ALA A 55 19.65 -18.44 0.37
C ALA A 55 18.12 -18.46 0.38
N MET A 56 17.52 -18.87 1.50
CA MET A 56 16.05 -18.86 1.68
C MET A 56 15.50 -17.43 1.59
N MET A 57 16.09 -16.48 2.29
CA MET A 57 15.68 -15.06 2.21
C MET A 57 15.80 -14.50 0.80
N ALA A 58 16.85 -14.85 0.06
CA ALA A 58 17.04 -14.43 -1.31
C ALA A 58 15.91 -14.93 -2.24
N VAL A 59 15.48 -16.18 -2.07
CA VAL A 59 14.36 -16.74 -2.87
C VAL A 59 13.03 -16.12 -2.48
N LEU A 60 12.78 -15.89 -1.17
CA LEU A 60 11.57 -15.20 -0.70
C LEU A 60 11.46 -13.79 -1.27
N GLN A 61 12.54 -13.04 -1.21
CA GLN A 61 12.61 -11.69 -1.74
C GLN A 61 12.36 -11.68 -3.25
N ARG A 62 13.01 -12.57 -4.01
CA ARG A 62 12.79 -12.68 -5.45
C ARG A 62 11.32 -12.95 -5.77
N ARG A 63 10.69 -13.94 -5.12
CA ARG A 63 9.26 -14.24 -5.31
C ARG A 63 8.35 -13.07 -4.95
N TYR A 64 8.68 -12.35 -3.88
CA TYR A 64 7.93 -11.15 -3.51
C TYR A 64 8.01 -10.10 -4.63
N PHE A 65 9.21 -9.80 -5.13
CA PHE A 65 9.40 -8.83 -6.21
C PHE A 65 8.73 -9.26 -7.51
N ASP A 66 8.81 -10.54 -7.87
CA ASP A 66 8.10 -11.08 -9.03
C ASP A 66 6.59 -10.92 -8.87
N SER A 67 6.05 -11.25 -7.69
CA SER A 67 4.64 -11.06 -7.37
C SER A 67 4.20 -9.59 -7.44
N VAL A 68 5.02 -8.66 -6.99
CA VAL A 68 4.74 -7.22 -7.08
C VAL A 68 4.79 -6.76 -8.54
N ASN A 69 5.84 -7.13 -9.28
CA ASN A 69 6.02 -6.71 -10.67
C ASN A 69 4.96 -7.30 -11.62
N CYS A 70 4.44 -8.50 -11.30
CA CYS A 70 3.38 -9.17 -12.05
C CYS A 70 1.97 -8.87 -11.50
N SER A 71 1.83 -7.96 -10.53
CA SER A 71 0.54 -7.65 -9.92
C SER A 71 -0.46 -7.08 -10.93
N ASP A 72 -1.66 -7.61 -10.97
CA ASP A 72 -2.79 -7.09 -11.73
C ASP A 72 -3.50 -5.91 -11.03
N LYS A 73 -3.15 -5.63 -9.78
CA LYS A 73 -3.73 -4.55 -8.99
C LYS A 73 -3.37 -3.19 -9.59
N ARG A 74 -4.40 -2.43 -9.98
CA ARG A 74 -4.24 -1.13 -10.66
C ARG A 74 -3.24 -0.21 -9.96
N LYS A 75 -3.37 0.00 -8.64
CA LYS A 75 -2.50 0.90 -7.88
C LYS A 75 -1.03 0.44 -7.83
N VAL A 76 -0.80 -0.87 -7.78
CA VAL A 76 0.56 -1.42 -7.83
C VAL A 76 1.16 -1.17 -9.22
N ARG A 77 0.40 -1.37 -10.30
CA ARG A 77 0.86 -1.10 -11.67
C ARG A 77 1.15 0.38 -11.89
N GLU A 78 0.27 1.28 -11.44
CA GLU A 78 0.47 2.73 -11.50
C GLU A 78 1.76 3.12 -10.76
N TRP A 79 1.98 2.57 -9.56
CA TRP A 79 3.18 2.81 -8.78
C TRP A 79 4.45 2.29 -9.48
N LEU A 80 4.40 1.10 -10.09
CA LEU A 80 5.52 0.53 -10.84
C LEU A 80 5.84 1.34 -12.11
N GLN A 81 4.84 1.95 -12.75
CA GLN A 81 5.06 2.86 -13.89
C GLN A 81 5.85 4.11 -13.47
N ILE A 82 5.61 4.62 -12.27
CA ILE A 82 6.32 5.78 -11.74
C ILE A 82 7.74 5.42 -11.32
N ARG A 83 7.92 4.31 -10.63
CA ARG A 83 9.19 3.92 -10.00
C ARG A 83 10.08 3.05 -10.91
N GLY A 84 9.49 2.36 -11.85
CA GLY A 84 10.11 1.24 -12.55
C GLY A 84 9.99 -0.08 -11.79
N PRO A 85 10.41 -1.20 -12.41
CA PRO A 85 10.39 -2.52 -11.80
C PRO A 85 11.22 -2.57 -10.52
N VAL A 86 10.72 -3.30 -9.53
CA VAL A 86 11.49 -3.55 -8.30
C VAL A 86 12.58 -4.58 -8.61
N VAL A 87 13.84 -4.20 -8.40
CA VAL A 87 15.00 -5.06 -8.68
C VAL A 87 15.47 -5.73 -7.40
N PHE A 88 15.69 -7.05 -7.49
CA PHE A 88 16.23 -7.83 -6.39
C PHE A 88 17.66 -7.39 -6.05
N GLY A 89 17.93 -7.18 -4.76
CA GLY A 89 19.26 -6.80 -4.26
C GLY A 89 19.58 -5.31 -4.32
N ALA A 90 18.77 -4.49 -5.01
CA ALA A 90 18.92 -3.04 -5.05
C ALA A 90 17.72 -2.39 -4.29
N TYR A 91 17.69 -2.54 -2.96
CA TYR A 91 16.70 -1.82 -2.17
C TYR A 91 17.18 -0.38 -1.95
N GLU A 92 16.67 0.52 -2.76
CA GLU A 92 16.75 1.94 -2.48
C GLU A 92 15.42 2.41 -1.88
N PRO A 93 15.44 3.04 -0.70
CA PRO A 93 14.25 3.69 -0.18
C PRO A 93 13.68 4.67 -1.20
N ALA A 94 12.37 4.74 -1.33
CA ALA A 94 11.76 5.70 -2.24
C ALA A 94 12.25 7.12 -1.90
N GLY A 95 12.74 7.86 -2.90
CA GLY A 95 13.42 9.14 -2.72
C GLY A 95 12.62 10.17 -1.91
N TYR A 96 11.28 10.11 -1.97
CA TYR A 96 10.43 10.99 -1.17
C TYR A 96 10.59 10.79 0.36
N LEU A 97 11.04 9.62 0.81
CA LEU A 97 11.28 9.37 2.23
C LEU A 97 12.41 10.24 2.78
N GLN A 98 13.35 10.63 1.93
CA GLN A 98 14.44 11.55 2.26
C GLN A 98 14.08 12.99 1.94
N ALA A 99 13.42 13.24 0.80
CA ALA A 99 13.07 14.57 0.33
C ALA A 99 12.00 15.27 1.18
N VAL A 100 11.06 14.52 1.75
CA VAL A 100 9.96 15.07 2.55
C VAL A 100 10.31 15.03 4.03
N ALA A 101 10.66 16.18 4.61
CA ALA A 101 11.07 16.27 6.02
C ALA A 101 9.93 15.92 7.01
N SER A 102 8.71 16.39 6.75
CA SER A 102 7.56 16.15 7.61
C SER A 102 7.09 14.69 7.54
N ARG A 103 7.04 14.02 8.70
CA ARG A 103 6.50 12.65 8.82
C ARG A 103 5.05 12.57 8.35
N THR A 104 4.21 13.54 8.73
CA THR A 104 2.80 13.58 8.35
C THR A 104 2.65 13.70 6.84
N ASN A 105 3.41 14.59 6.19
CA ASN A 105 3.38 14.75 4.74
C ASN A 105 3.83 13.46 4.02
N ARG A 106 4.88 12.77 4.54
CA ARG A 106 5.30 11.45 4.00
C ARG A 106 4.18 10.42 4.07
N ILE A 107 3.47 10.35 5.20
CA ILE A 107 2.35 9.42 5.38
C ILE A 107 1.24 9.73 4.37
N ARG A 108 0.85 11.00 4.20
CA ARG A 108 -0.21 11.38 3.25
C ARG A 108 0.18 11.06 1.81
N LEU A 109 1.41 11.34 1.43
CA LEU A 109 1.92 11.00 0.10
C LEU A 109 1.95 9.47 -0.13
N ALA A 110 2.43 8.71 0.84
CA ALA A 110 2.43 7.25 0.77
C ALA A 110 1.01 6.68 0.64
N GLN A 111 0.07 7.13 1.48
CA GLN A 111 -1.33 6.72 1.43
C GLN A 111 -1.95 6.99 0.05
N PHE A 112 -1.66 8.13 -0.53
CA PHE A 112 -2.18 8.50 -1.83
C PHE A 112 -1.60 7.65 -2.96
N ARG A 113 -0.30 7.42 -2.96
CA ARG A 113 0.40 6.56 -3.93
C ARG A 113 -0.03 5.10 -3.86
N THR A 114 -0.31 4.59 -2.67
CA THR A 114 -0.71 3.18 -2.47
C THR A 114 -2.22 2.95 -2.56
N GLY A 115 -3.03 4.00 -2.72
CA GLY A 115 -4.49 3.89 -2.72
C GLY A 115 -5.06 3.47 -1.36
N SER A 116 -4.42 3.89 -0.27
CA SER A 116 -4.91 3.67 1.10
C SER A 116 -5.34 4.98 1.78
N HIS A 117 -5.77 5.93 0.98
CA HIS A 117 -6.18 7.26 1.40
C HIS A 117 -7.65 7.30 1.87
N TRP A 118 -8.04 8.45 2.41
CA TRP A 118 -9.33 8.70 3.06
C TRP A 118 -10.51 8.92 2.11
N LEU A 119 -10.30 9.02 0.81
CA LEU A 119 -11.36 9.33 -0.16
C LEU A 119 -12.40 8.19 -0.24
N GLY A 120 -13.62 8.53 -0.59
CA GLY A 120 -14.73 7.59 -0.69
C GLY A 120 -14.49 6.44 -1.65
N VAL A 121 -13.68 6.65 -2.69
CA VAL A 121 -13.29 5.58 -3.63
C VAL A 121 -12.56 4.43 -2.93
N GLU A 122 -11.80 4.71 -1.87
CA GLU A 122 -11.11 3.69 -1.08
C GLU A 122 -11.93 3.26 0.14
N THR A 123 -12.42 4.19 0.96
CA THR A 123 -13.15 3.86 2.19
C THR A 123 -14.47 3.15 1.91
N GLY A 124 -15.17 3.50 0.83
CA GLY A 124 -16.40 2.83 0.41
C GLY A 124 -16.23 1.37 0.00
N ARG A 125 -14.99 0.92 -0.30
CA ARG A 125 -14.71 -0.50 -0.57
C ARG A 125 -14.89 -1.36 0.66
N TRP A 126 -14.56 -0.84 1.82
CA TRP A 126 -14.63 -1.58 3.10
C TRP A 126 -16.05 -1.92 3.52
N VAL A 127 -17.01 -1.12 3.05
CA VAL A 127 -18.46 -1.33 3.30
C VAL A 127 -19.18 -1.86 2.05
N GLY A 128 -18.46 -2.34 1.05
CA GLY A 128 -19.03 -2.94 -0.16
C GLY A 128 -19.78 -1.97 -1.07
N LEU A 129 -19.61 -0.65 -0.91
CA LEU A 129 -20.34 0.34 -1.71
C LEU A 129 -19.86 0.33 -3.16
N PRO A 130 -20.73 0.23 -4.18
CA PRO A 130 -20.35 0.36 -5.59
C PRO A 130 -19.67 1.70 -5.88
N ARG A 131 -18.66 1.72 -6.78
CA ARG A 131 -17.84 2.92 -7.06
C ARG A 131 -18.71 4.16 -7.37
N GLY A 132 -19.72 4.02 -8.21
CA GLY A 132 -20.59 5.14 -8.59
C GLY A 132 -21.42 5.73 -7.47
N GLN A 133 -21.55 5.04 -6.34
CA GLN A 133 -22.26 5.50 -5.14
C GLN A 133 -21.33 6.16 -4.11
N ARG A 134 -20.01 6.08 -4.30
CA ARG A 134 -19.01 6.70 -3.41
C ARG A 134 -18.86 8.18 -3.74
N ARG A 135 -19.96 8.93 -3.48
CA ARG A 135 -20.04 10.36 -3.80
C ARG A 135 -19.21 11.20 -2.84
N CYS A 136 -18.68 12.31 -3.34
CA CYS A 136 -18.02 13.31 -2.51
C CYS A 136 -19.02 13.89 -1.50
N LYS A 137 -18.67 13.85 -0.22
CA LYS A 137 -19.50 14.39 0.88
C LYS A 137 -19.19 15.85 1.21
N ARG A 138 -18.15 16.41 0.58
CA ARG A 138 -17.65 17.75 0.88
C ARG A 138 -18.18 18.80 -0.07
N CYS A 139 -18.78 18.39 -1.18
CA CYS A 139 -19.37 19.29 -2.15
C CYS A 139 -20.63 18.71 -2.78
N ASP A 140 -21.47 19.58 -3.36
CA ASP A 140 -22.79 19.23 -3.91
C ASP A 140 -22.73 18.85 -5.41
N VAL A 141 -21.53 18.67 -5.97
CA VAL A 141 -21.34 18.36 -7.41
C VAL A 141 -21.83 16.93 -7.74
N GLY A 142 -21.96 16.06 -6.74
CA GLY A 142 -22.40 14.67 -6.93
C GLY A 142 -21.38 13.79 -7.64
N ALA A 143 -20.13 14.24 -7.76
CA ALA A 143 -19.04 13.46 -8.35
C ALA A 143 -18.60 12.30 -7.45
N VAL A 144 -18.00 11.27 -8.04
CA VAL A 144 -17.33 10.22 -7.28
C VAL A 144 -16.17 10.85 -6.50
N ASP A 145 -16.05 10.47 -5.23
CA ASP A 145 -14.97 10.94 -4.36
C ASP A 145 -13.69 10.15 -4.63
N ASP A 146 -13.07 10.47 -5.75
CA ASP A 146 -11.81 9.88 -6.19
C ASP A 146 -10.66 10.91 -6.26
N GLU A 147 -9.49 10.43 -6.59
CA GLU A 147 -8.28 11.24 -6.66
C GLU A 147 -8.40 12.39 -7.65
N GLY A 148 -8.99 12.11 -8.82
CA GLY A 148 -9.17 13.14 -9.87
C GLY A 148 -10.11 14.25 -9.42
N HIS A 149 -11.24 13.89 -8.81
CA HIS A 149 -12.17 14.87 -8.25
C HIS A 149 -11.51 15.70 -7.13
N MET A 150 -10.77 15.07 -6.23
CA MET A 150 -10.08 15.79 -5.15
C MET A 150 -9.03 16.77 -5.71
N ILE A 151 -8.20 16.33 -6.65
CA ILE A 151 -7.09 17.13 -7.19
C ILE A 151 -7.62 18.31 -8.01
N TRP A 152 -8.56 18.10 -8.94
CA TRP A 152 -8.95 19.12 -9.91
C TRP A 152 -10.38 19.62 -9.78
N GLY A 153 -11.32 18.77 -9.32
CA GLY A 153 -12.75 19.03 -9.49
C GLY A 153 -13.52 19.45 -8.23
N CYS A 154 -13.00 19.19 -7.03
CA CYS A 154 -13.76 19.46 -5.80
C CYS A 154 -13.77 20.96 -5.46
N PRO A 155 -14.91 21.67 -5.53
CA PRO A 155 -14.97 23.10 -5.19
C PRO A 155 -14.64 23.37 -3.72
N ALA A 156 -14.91 22.42 -2.82
CA ALA A 156 -14.60 22.58 -1.40
C ALA A 156 -13.09 22.60 -1.07
N LEU A 157 -12.24 22.30 -2.05
CA LEU A 157 -10.77 22.29 -1.93
C LEU A 157 -10.11 23.34 -2.84
N ILE A 158 -10.84 24.37 -3.24
CA ILE A 158 -10.30 25.40 -4.13
C ILE A 158 -9.16 26.19 -3.46
N ASP A 159 -9.30 26.51 -2.18
CA ASP A 159 -8.28 27.26 -1.44
C ASP A 159 -6.97 26.49 -1.34
N GLN A 160 -7.02 25.16 -1.14
CA GLN A 160 -5.84 24.32 -1.12
C GLN A 160 -5.12 24.29 -2.47
N ARG A 161 -5.88 24.29 -3.58
CA ARG A 161 -5.29 24.40 -4.93
C ARG A 161 -4.65 25.76 -5.17
N LEU A 162 -5.29 26.83 -4.71
CA LEU A 162 -4.73 28.18 -4.84
C LEU A 162 -3.45 28.37 -4.03
N GLN A 163 -3.37 27.75 -2.84
CA GLN A 163 -2.16 27.77 -2.00
C GLN A 163 -0.99 27.00 -2.62
N HIS A 164 -1.26 26.06 -3.53
CA HIS A 164 -0.28 25.16 -4.16
C HIS A 164 -0.32 25.25 -5.69
N MET A 165 -0.51 26.47 -6.23
CA MET A 165 -0.67 26.68 -7.68
C MET A 165 0.48 26.14 -8.52
N GLU A 166 1.68 26.06 -7.96
CA GLU A 166 2.87 25.50 -8.61
C GLU A 166 2.67 24.05 -9.07
N LEU A 167 1.91 23.25 -8.31
CA LEU A 167 1.60 21.85 -8.68
C LEU A 167 0.65 21.76 -9.89
N PHE A 168 -0.10 22.82 -10.18
CA PHE A 168 -1.09 22.85 -11.26
C PHE A 168 -0.59 23.55 -12.50
N SER A 169 0.51 24.29 -12.41
CA SER A 169 1.11 25.02 -13.52
C SER A 169 1.88 24.14 -14.52
N GLN A 170 2.31 22.95 -14.10
CA GLN A 170 3.15 22.05 -14.89
C GLN A 170 2.38 21.08 -15.81
N GLY A 171 1.07 21.25 -15.97
CA GLY A 171 0.29 20.65 -17.06
C GLY A 171 0.00 19.17 -17.01
N GLY A 172 0.18 18.49 -15.88
CA GLY A 172 -0.21 17.09 -15.73
C GLY A 172 -1.73 16.94 -15.56
N THR A 173 -2.42 16.36 -16.53
CA THR A 173 -3.87 16.12 -16.50
C THR A 173 -4.26 14.74 -15.90
N THR A 174 -3.30 13.90 -15.60
CA THR A 174 -3.52 12.59 -15.00
C THR A 174 -3.00 12.52 -13.56
N VAL A 175 -3.65 11.68 -12.74
CA VAL A 175 -3.24 11.47 -11.34
C VAL A 175 -1.79 11.00 -11.27
N GLU A 176 -1.37 10.14 -12.19
CA GLU A 176 -0.02 9.59 -12.27
C GLU A 176 1.01 10.69 -12.53
N ALA A 177 0.76 11.56 -13.50
CA ALA A 177 1.64 12.70 -13.81
C ALA A 177 1.70 13.69 -12.63
N PHE A 178 0.56 13.96 -11.99
CA PHE A 178 0.50 14.79 -10.80
C PHE A 178 1.36 14.25 -9.66
N LEU A 179 1.34 12.94 -9.43
CA LEU A 179 2.11 12.27 -8.37
C LEU A 179 3.62 12.17 -8.66
N GLN A 180 4.08 12.54 -9.86
CA GLN A 180 5.50 12.62 -10.21
C GLN A 180 6.16 13.96 -9.87
N GLN A 181 5.38 14.95 -9.50
CA GLN A 181 5.87 16.28 -9.15
C GLN A 181 6.69 16.26 -7.84
N ASP A 182 7.18 17.43 -7.43
CA ASP A 182 7.99 17.54 -6.21
C ASP A 182 7.29 16.91 -5.01
N PRO A 183 7.89 15.89 -4.37
CA PRO A 183 7.26 15.14 -3.30
C PRO A 183 7.03 15.97 -2.02
N ALA A 184 7.80 17.04 -1.78
CA ALA A 184 7.62 17.90 -0.61
C ALA A 184 6.34 18.74 -0.75
N SER A 185 6.19 19.44 -1.88
CA SER A 185 4.99 20.22 -2.22
C SER A 185 3.74 19.31 -2.30
N LEU A 186 3.85 18.13 -2.92
CA LEU A 186 2.76 17.15 -2.96
C LEU A 186 2.33 16.69 -1.57
N GLY A 187 3.28 16.35 -0.71
CA GLY A 187 2.99 15.90 0.64
C GLY A 187 2.28 16.98 1.46
N GLU A 188 2.66 18.22 1.29
CA GLU A 188 2.05 19.37 1.95
C GLU A 188 0.62 19.63 1.42
N PHE A 189 0.44 19.67 0.11
CA PHE A 189 -0.87 19.79 -0.53
C PHE A 189 -1.83 18.69 -0.04
N LEU A 190 -1.40 17.43 -0.06
CA LEU A 190 -2.22 16.30 0.38
C LEU A 190 -2.59 16.39 1.87
N ARG A 191 -1.69 16.91 2.71
CA ARG A 191 -1.97 17.19 4.11
C ARG A 191 -3.04 18.26 4.25
N HIS A 192 -2.90 19.41 3.59
CA HIS A 192 -3.89 20.47 3.62
C HIS A 192 -5.26 20.02 3.13
N CYS A 193 -5.31 19.24 2.04
CA CYS A 193 -6.55 18.63 1.57
C CYS A 193 -7.17 17.69 2.61
N ARG A 194 -6.37 16.87 3.28
CA ARG A 194 -6.86 15.95 4.31
C ARG A 194 -7.41 16.69 5.51
N ASP A 195 -6.70 17.71 5.97
CA ASP A 195 -7.11 18.53 7.12
C ASP A 195 -8.44 19.24 6.81
N ARG A 196 -8.55 19.85 5.62
CA ARG A 196 -9.80 20.46 5.17
C ARG A 196 -10.96 19.48 5.04
N CYS A 197 -10.69 18.27 4.54
CA CYS A 197 -11.70 17.21 4.49
C CYS A 197 -12.18 16.83 5.90
N ALA A 198 -11.28 16.73 6.87
CA ALA A 198 -11.62 16.41 8.25
C ALA A 198 -12.51 17.48 8.89
N GLU A 199 -12.21 18.74 8.65
CA GLU A 199 -13.03 19.87 9.11
C GLU A 199 -14.47 19.79 8.54
N LEU A 200 -14.59 19.60 7.23
CA LEU A 200 -15.88 19.58 6.52
C LEU A 200 -16.74 18.35 6.88
N GLU A 201 -16.09 17.23 7.19
CA GLU A 201 -16.78 15.99 7.56
C GLU A 201 -17.02 15.87 9.07
N GLY A 202 -16.60 16.86 9.86
CA GLY A 202 -16.75 16.86 11.32
C GLY A 202 -15.88 15.82 12.03
N TRP A 203 -14.83 15.34 11.38
CA TRP A 203 -13.85 14.46 12.00
C TRP A 203 -12.91 15.32 12.84
N GLY A 204 -13.14 15.31 14.16
CA GLY A 204 -12.25 16.01 15.06
C GLY A 204 -10.81 15.63 14.79
N SER A 205 -9.91 16.62 14.83
CA SER A 205 -8.47 16.43 14.77
C SER A 205 -8.09 15.40 15.84
N GLY A 206 -7.82 14.17 15.39
CA GLY A 206 -7.26 13.15 16.27
C GLY A 206 -5.92 13.65 16.82
N PRO A 207 -5.51 13.17 17.99
CA PRO A 207 -4.25 13.60 18.62
C PRO A 207 -3.09 13.34 17.64
N GLU A 208 -2.19 14.33 17.59
CA GLU A 208 -0.93 14.29 16.82
C GLU A 208 0.02 13.20 17.31
#